data_646fc62358ece6bb0516bc9888d9ad83
#
_entry.id   646fc62358ece6bb0516bc9888d9ad83
#
_cell.length_a   1.000
_cell.length_b   1.000
_cell.length_c   1.000
_cell.angle_alpha   90.00
_cell.angle_beta   90.00
_cell.angle_gamma   90.00
#
_symmetry.space_group_name_H-M   'P 1'
#
loop_
_entity.id
_entity.type
_entity.pdbx_description
1 polymer ?
#
loop_
_entity_poly.entity_id
_entity_poly.type
_entity_poly.pdbx_seq_one_letter_code
_entity_poly.pdbx_strand_id
1 'polypeptide(L)'
;MELMKTYTEKERQIEVINDVDVLVVGGGPAGVGAAIGAAKAGASTMLVEAMGSFGGMWTNGLVITLAGFNSWLRPYRRCVDGVMGEWIAMAEKRGGVENNRSWVLSSDPEIMKLTADELLLKYQVRCLLHTWMADVIVEGNKVKGAIVENVDGRKAIMAKIVVDCTGNGDVVARAGAGFNISPELQPMTLPFFLAEVNPQGSVDYEDELTIPFGPDPGFLGKQLLTEYTSRRRDVGIDREMLSHACEVGELPFFGGPWFGGLRKNYPWVNTTRVYGSAVNANELTAAEMEARSDAHRIVNYYKKHCKGFENSWIMNTSATIGIRETRRLDGVYTMTKDDIVSNRKFEDSIALGVWPIDVHPPKNQNGMHDMYVPLPFQIPYRSLLPAKIDNLLVGGRCISVDREALGTVR
;
A
#
# COMPACT_ATOMS: atom_id res chain seq x y z
N MET A 1 -24.21 -0.36 -30.66
CA MET A 1 -24.11 -1.02 -29.34
C MET A 1 -24.09 -2.51 -29.60
N GLU A 2 -22.91 -3.13 -29.55
CA GLU A 2 -22.82 -4.60 -29.62
C GLU A 2 -23.52 -5.21 -28.40
N LEU A 3 -24.49 -6.11 -28.65
CA LEU A 3 -25.13 -6.86 -27.56
C LEU A 3 -24.06 -7.66 -26.81
N MET A 4 -23.84 -7.36 -25.55
CA MET A 4 -22.99 -8.18 -24.71
C MET A 4 -23.53 -9.60 -24.68
N LYS A 5 -22.70 -10.55 -25.14
CA LYS A 5 -23.03 -11.98 -25.02
C LYS A 5 -22.95 -12.35 -23.53
N THR A 6 -24.04 -12.89 -23.00
CA THR A 6 -24.12 -13.37 -21.62
C THR A 6 -24.16 -14.90 -21.61
N TYR A 7 -23.61 -15.49 -20.57
CA TYR A 7 -23.74 -16.91 -20.24
C TYR A 7 -24.43 -17.03 -18.89
N THR A 8 -25.45 -17.88 -18.80
CA THR A 8 -26.14 -18.13 -17.53
C THR A 8 -25.50 -19.31 -16.83
N GLU A 9 -24.87 -19.04 -15.67
CA GLU A 9 -24.33 -20.09 -14.80
C GLU A 9 -25.50 -20.86 -14.17
N LYS A 10 -25.37 -22.20 -14.07
CA LYS A 10 -26.37 -23.03 -13.43
C LYS A 10 -26.47 -22.71 -11.95
N GLU A 11 -27.68 -22.67 -11.43
CA GLU A 11 -27.89 -22.61 -9.98
C GLU A 11 -27.20 -23.80 -9.28
N ARG A 12 -26.52 -23.52 -8.19
CA ARG A 12 -25.79 -24.52 -7.41
C ARG A 12 -25.87 -24.22 -5.91
N GLN A 13 -25.90 -25.26 -5.11
CA GLN A 13 -25.64 -25.15 -3.67
C GLN A 13 -24.14 -25.17 -3.44
N ILE A 14 -23.66 -24.28 -2.58
CA ILE A 14 -22.26 -24.19 -2.18
C ILE A 14 -22.13 -24.48 -0.68
N GLU A 15 -21.06 -25.16 -0.32
CA GLU A 15 -20.78 -25.53 1.06
C GLU A 15 -20.42 -24.29 1.88
N VAL A 16 -20.99 -24.16 3.08
CA VAL A 16 -20.58 -23.19 4.09
C VAL A 16 -19.45 -23.81 4.92
N ILE A 17 -18.23 -23.36 4.71
CA ILE A 17 -17.05 -23.93 5.37
C ILE A 17 -16.74 -23.31 6.74
N ASN A 18 -17.23 -22.09 6.99
CA ASN A 18 -17.08 -21.42 8.28
C ASN A 18 -18.23 -20.47 8.55
N ASP A 19 -18.51 -20.29 9.86
CA ASP A 19 -19.37 -19.24 10.41
C ASP A 19 -18.58 -18.58 11.55
N VAL A 20 -18.28 -17.29 11.41
CA VAL A 20 -17.39 -16.55 12.29
C VAL A 20 -18.02 -15.22 12.75
N ASP A 21 -17.49 -14.64 13.82
CA ASP A 21 -17.91 -13.29 14.20
C ASP A 21 -17.39 -12.24 13.22
N VAL A 22 -16.14 -12.38 12.79
CA VAL A 22 -15.49 -11.42 11.87
C VAL A 22 -14.80 -12.16 10.73
N LEU A 23 -15.20 -11.83 9.49
CA LEU A 23 -14.50 -12.21 8.27
C LEU A 23 -13.73 -11.00 7.73
N VAL A 24 -12.43 -11.14 7.58
CA VAL A 24 -11.56 -10.15 6.94
C VAL A 24 -11.20 -10.62 5.54
N VAL A 25 -11.45 -9.81 4.53
CA VAL A 25 -11.17 -10.10 3.12
C VAL A 25 -9.99 -9.25 2.65
N GLY A 26 -8.88 -9.92 2.31
CA GLY A 26 -7.61 -9.33 1.93
C GLY A 26 -6.60 -9.30 3.08
N GLY A 27 -5.48 -9.99 2.90
CA GLY A 27 -4.41 -10.19 3.89
C GLY A 27 -3.25 -9.19 3.79
N GLY A 28 -3.50 -7.98 3.27
CA GLY A 28 -2.55 -6.87 3.32
C GLY A 28 -2.33 -6.33 4.75
N PRO A 29 -1.51 -5.27 4.94
CA PRO A 29 -1.27 -4.74 6.29
C PRO A 29 -2.54 -4.40 7.05
N ALA A 30 -3.52 -3.79 6.39
CA ALA A 30 -4.81 -3.48 6.99
C ALA A 30 -5.57 -4.74 7.41
N GLY A 31 -5.57 -5.79 6.59
CA GLY A 31 -6.24 -7.06 6.89
C GLY A 31 -5.61 -7.83 8.04
N VAL A 32 -4.28 -7.91 8.08
CA VAL A 32 -3.55 -8.48 9.21
C VAL A 32 -3.89 -7.72 10.50
N GLY A 33 -3.87 -6.38 10.45
CA GLY A 33 -4.24 -5.53 11.57
C GLY A 33 -5.68 -5.72 12.03
N ALA A 34 -6.63 -5.76 11.10
CA ALA A 34 -8.06 -5.95 11.38
C ALA A 34 -8.32 -7.33 11.99
N ALA A 35 -7.74 -8.39 11.41
CA ALA A 35 -7.96 -9.77 11.87
C ALA A 35 -7.41 -9.97 13.29
N ILE A 36 -6.20 -9.49 13.57
CA ILE A 36 -5.60 -9.59 14.90
C ILE A 36 -6.34 -8.70 15.89
N GLY A 37 -6.76 -7.49 15.49
CA GLY A 37 -7.58 -6.60 16.32
C GLY A 37 -8.88 -7.24 16.74
N ALA A 38 -9.61 -7.88 15.83
CA ALA A 38 -10.83 -8.62 16.09
C ALA A 38 -10.58 -9.81 17.03
N ALA A 39 -9.54 -10.61 16.77
CA ALA A 39 -9.18 -11.75 17.61
C ALA A 39 -8.77 -11.32 19.03
N LYS A 40 -8.03 -10.21 19.18
CA LYS A 40 -7.68 -9.62 20.49
C LYS A 40 -8.92 -9.16 21.26
N ALA A 41 -9.98 -8.77 20.58
CA ALA A 41 -11.27 -8.44 21.18
C ALA A 41 -12.13 -9.67 21.54
N GLY A 42 -11.65 -10.89 21.30
CA GLY A 42 -12.32 -12.14 21.59
C GLY A 42 -13.27 -12.65 20.51
N ALA A 43 -13.29 -12.02 19.33
CA ALA A 43 -14.12 -12.47 18.21
C ALA A 43 -13.50 -13.70 17.51
N SER A 44 -14.34 -14.68 17.16
CA SER A 44 -13.92 -15.73 16.23
C SER A 44 -13.65 -15.09 14.87
N THR A 45 -12.39 -15.17 14.39
CA THR A 45 -11.95 -14.40 13.24
C THR A 45 -11.37 -15.27 12.14
N MET A 46 -11.72 -14.97 10.90
CA MET A 46 -11.14 -15.58 9.70
C MET A 46 -10.59 -14.51 8.77
N LEU A 47 -9.41 -14.77 8.21
CA LEU A 47 -8.75 -13.95 7.21
C LEU A 47 -8.56 -14.73 5.92
N VAL A 48 -9.04 -14.18 4.80
CA VAL A 48 -8.84 -14.76 3.45
C VAL A 48 -7.94 -13.87 2.61
N GLU A 49 -7.01 -14.50 1.88
CA GLU A 49 -6.04 -13.80 1.02
C GLU A 49 -5.87 -14.55 -0.31
N ALA A 50 -5.88 -13.80 -1.40
CA ALA A 50 -5.74 -14.32 -2.76
C ALA A 50 -4.32 -14.82 -3.09
N MET A 51 -3.31 -14.22 -2.46
CA MET A 51 -1.91 -14.56 -2.67
C MET A 51 -1.45 -15.70 -1.74
N GLY A 52 -0.25 -16.20 -1.96
CA GLY A 52 0.37 -17.26 -1.16
C GLY A 52 1.07 -16.77 0.12
N SER A 53 0.94 -15.51 0.48
CA SER A 53 1.49 -14.95 1.71
C SER A 53 0.74 -13.69 2.14
N PHE A 54 0.76 -13.41 3.45
CA PHE A 54 0.21 -12.19 4.02
C PHE A 54 1.17 -10.99 3.89
N GLY A 55 0.66 -9.79 4.12
CA GLY A 55 1.40 -8.55 4.09
C GLY A 55 1.18 -7.69 2.83
N GLY A 56 0.51 -8.23 1.81
CA GLY A 56 0.08 -7.48 0.62
C GLY A 56 1.18 -6.64 0.00
N MET A 57 1.02 -5.30 0.01
CA MET A 57 2.03 -4.40 -0.57
C MET A 57 3.36 -4.42 0.17
N TRP A 58 3.42 -4.68 1.46
CA TRP A 58 4.68 -4.77 2.22
C TRP A 58 5.52 -6.00 1.84
N THR A 59 4.89 -7.04 1.32
CA THR A 59 5.51 -8.33 0.98
C THR A 59 5.43 -8.61 -0.52
N ASN A 60 4.27 -9.00 -1.03
CA ASN A 60 4.07 -9.34 -2.44
C ASN A 60 4.27 -8.14 -3.40
N GLY A 61 3.92 -6.93 -2.95
CA GLY A 61 4.10 -5.69 -3.71
C GLY A 61 5.48 -5.07 -3.56
N LEU A 62 6.36 -5.61 -2.72
CA LEU A 62 7.72 -5.10 -2.44
C LEU A 62 7.76 -3.61 -2.05
N VAL A 63 6.74 -3.08 -1.39
CA VAL A 63 6.80 -1.74 -0.78
C VAL A 63 7.50 -1.87 0.57
N ILE A 64 8.82 -2.03 0.53
CA ILE A 64 9.64 -2.36 1.71
C ILE A 64 10.00 -1.14 2.57
N THR A 65 9.78 0.05 2.06
CA THR A 65 9.94 1.30 2.81
C THR A 65 8.67 1.57 3.60
N LEU A 66 8.65 1.14 4.86
CA LEU A 66 7.50 1.32 5.74
C LEU A 66 7.51 2.73 6.31
N ALA A 67 6.55 3.51 5.92
CA ALA A 67 6.42 4.92 6.26
C ALA A 67 5.20 5.19 7.14
N GLY A 68 5.17 6.34 7.81
CA GLY A 68 4.00 6.75 8.60
C GLY A 68 3.93 6.15 10.01
N PHE A 69 4.98 5.49 10.50
CA PHE A 69 5.07 5.01 11.88
C PHE A 69 5.59 6.06 12.84
N ASN A 70 6.58 6.81 12.41
CA ASN A 70 7.20 7.87 13.19
C ASN A 70 6.96 9.22 12.53
N SER A 71 6.95 10.28 13.34
CA SER A 71 6.86 11.65 12.84
C SER A 71 8.03 11.99 11.93
N TRP A 72 7.80 12.89 10.96
CA TRP A 72 8.85 13.43 10.11
C TRP A 72 9.80 14.37 10.82
N LEU A 73 9.34 14.97 11.92
CA LEU A 73 10.07 15.97 12.66
C LEU A 73 10.96 15.31 13.73
N ARG A 74 12.17 15.78 13.87
CA ARG A 74 13.06 15.37 14.95
C ARG A 74 12.69 16.04 16.28
N PRO A 75 12.84 15.33 17.41
CA PRO A 75 13.16 13.92 17.47
C PRO A 75 12.01 13.07 16.91
N TYR A 76 12.33 12.08 16.06
CA TYR A 76 11.31 11.18 15.53
C TYR A 76 10.54 10.51 16.66
N ARG A 77 9.23 10.68 16.66
CA ARG A 77 8.36 10.11 17.68
C ARG A 77 7.48 9.04 17.07
N ARG A 78 7.36 7.91 17.74
CA ARG A 78 6.42 6.88 17.37
C ARG A 78 4.99 7.43 17.47
N CYS A 79 4.24 7.41 16.38
CA CYS A 79 2.87 7.87 16.27
C CYS A 79 1.89 6.74 16.01
N VAL A 80 2.35 5.65 15.40
CA VAL A 80 1.56 4.45 15.11
C VAL A 80 2.16 3.26 15.84
N ASP A 81 1.32 2.49 16.53
CA ASP A 81 1.71 1.32 17.32
C ASP A 81 0.63 0.22 17.25
N GLY A 82 0.34 -0.49 18.33
CA GLY A 82 -0.63 -1.57 18.39
C GLY A 82 -0.17 -2.81 17.64
N VAL A 83 -1.06 -3.40 16.83
CA VAL A 83 -0.76 -4.62 16.08
C VAL A 83 0.40 -4.41 15.10
N MET A 84 0.45 -3.27 14.44
CA MET A 84 1.53 -2.95 13.49
C MET A 84 2.87 -2.76 14.19
N GLY A 85 2.89 -2.10 15.35
CA GLY A 85 4.09 -1.98 16.19
C GLY A 85 4.61 -3.34 16.66
N GLU A 86 3.71 -4.24 17.05
CA GLU A 86 4.06 -5.61 17.44
C GLU A 86 4.68 -6.39 16.26
N TRP A 87 4.09 -6.28 15.06
CA TRP A 87 4.60 -6.94 13.85
C TRP A 87 6.02 -6.43 13.51
N ILE A 88 6.21 -5.12 13.49
CA ILE A 88 7.52 -4.51 13.24
C ILE A 88 8.56 -4.95 14.28
N ALA A 89 8.20 -4.97 15.57
CA ALA A 89 9.10 -5.41 16.63
C ALA A 89 9.50 -6.89 16.51
N MET A 90 8.58 -7.75 16.05
CA MET A 90 8.89 -9.15 15.75
C MET A 90 9.84 -9.29 14.57
N ALA A 91 9.65 -8.52 13.51
CA ALA A 91 10.52 -8.51 12.34
C ALA A 91 11.91 -7.91 12.68
N GLU A 92 11.98 -6.85 13.47
CA GLU A 92 13.23 -6.22 13.92
C GLU A 92 14.11 -7.20 14.70
N LYS A 93 13.51 -7.99 15.61
CA LYS A 93 14.22 -9.04 16.37
C LYS A 93 14.86 -10.12 15.48
N ARG A 94 14.38 -10.27 14.25
CA ARG A 94 14.92 -11.20 13.23
C ARG A 94 15.83 -10.54 12.22
N GLY A 95 16.20 -9.26 12.44
CA GLY A 95 16.99 -8.47 11.49
C GLY A 95 16.22 -8.11 10.21
N GLY A 96 14.89 -8.21 10.24
CA GLY A 96 14.02 -7.91 9.09
C GLY A 96 13.53 -6.46 9.03
N VAL A 97 13.92 -5.61 9.97
CA VAL A 97 13.60 -4.18 9.96
C VAL A 97 14.80 -3.39 10.45
N GLU A 98 15.16 -2.36 9.71
CA GLU A 98 16.16 -1.37 10.09
C GLU A 98 15.53 0.03 10.16
N ASN A 99 16.25 0.92 10.85
CA ASN A 99 15.84 2.32 11.03
C ASN A 99 14.48 2.50 11.73
N ASN A 100 14.11 1.59 12.63
CA ASN A 100 12.82 1.63 13.35
C ASN A 100 12.61 2.94 14.14
N ARG A 101 13.65 3.73 14.35
CA ARG A 101 13.58 5.05 15.00
C ARG A 101 13.61 6.22 14.02
N SER A 102 13.71 5.93 12.72
CA SER A 102 13.66 6.91 11.64
C SER A 102 12.22 7.17 11.20
N TRP A 103 12.00 8.18 10.38
CA TRP A 103 10.72 8.50 9.75
C TRP A 103 10.29 7.47 8.68
N VAL A 104 11.25 6.74 8.10
CA VAL A 104 11.03 5.60 7.19
C VAL A 104 11.82 4.41 7.70
N LEU A 105 11.16 3.28 7.81
CA LEU A 105 11.77 2.01 8.14
C LEU A 105 12.06 1.26 6.84
N SER A 106 13.16 0.52 6.80
CA SER A 106 13.43 -0.46 5.75
C SER A 106 13.09 -1.85 6.25
N SER A 107 12.43 -2.67 5.43
CA SER A 107 12.02 -4.03 5.82
C SER A 107 12.50 -5.08 4.83
N ASP A 108 12.69 -6.29 5.33
CA ASP A 108 12.90 -7.50 4.53
C ASP A 108 11.54 -8.16 4.28
N PRO A 109 11.08 -8.26 3.02
CA PRO A 109 9.76 -8.79 2.73
C PRO A 109 9.59 -10.26 3.15
N GLU A 110 10.65 -11.08 3.14
CA GLU A 110 10.55 -12.48 3.55
C GLU A 110 10.40 -12.62 5.08
N ILE A 111 11.12 -11.80 5.84
CA ILE A 111 10.93 -11.75 7.30
C ILE A 111 9.54 -11.17 7.64
N MET A 112 9.05 -10.21 6.87
CA MET A 112 7.70 -9.68 7.06
C MET A 112 6.62 -10.74 6.79
N LYS A 113 6.77 -11.59 5.79
CA LYS A 113 5.87 -12.74 5.54
C LYS A 113 5.85 -13.69 6.74
N LEU A 114 7.04 -14.17 7.14
CA LEU A 114 7.19 -15.09 8.26
C LEU A 114 6.57 -14.54 9.55
N THR A 115 6.85 -13.29 9.86
CA THR A 115 6.33 -12.69 11.10
C THR A 115 4.84 -12.37 11.05
N ALA A 116 4.26 -12.16 9.86
CA ALA A 116 2.82 -12.10 9.68
C ALA A 116 2.14 -13.44 10.03
N ASP A 117 2.68 -14.54 9.50
CA ASP A 117 2.18 -15.90 9.78
C ASP A 117 2.23 -16.20 11.28
N GLU A 118 3.37 -15.97 11.92
CA GLU A 118 3.55 -16.18 13.36
C GLU A 118 2.60 -15.34 14.21
N LEU A 119 2.38 -14.08 13.79
CA LEU A 119 1.50 -13.18 14.51
C LEU A 119 0.03 -13.60 14.40
N LEU A 120 -0.42 -14.01 13.21
CA LEU A 120 -1.76 -14.54 12.99
C LEU A 120 -1.99 -15.83 13.77
N LEU A 121 -1.02 -16.75 13.77
CA LEU A 121 -1.06 -17.98 14.56
C LEU A 121 -1.10 -17.70 16.07
N LYS A 122 -0.29 -16.76 16.56
CA LYS A 122 -0.28 -16.33 17.97
C LYS A 122 -1.67 -15.90 18.46
N TYR A 123 -2.42 -15.19 17.62
CA TYR A 123 -3.77 -14.72 17.95
C TYR A 123 -4.87 -15.65 17.46
N GLN A 124 -4.52 -16.87 17.03
CA GLN A 124 -5.47 -17.92 16.63
C GLN A 124 -6.46 -17.47 15.53
N VAL A 125 -6.02 -16.58 14.64
CA VAL A 125 -6.78 -16.19 13.47
C VAL A 125 -6.84 -17.38 12.51
N ARG A 126 -8.03 -17.78 12.06
CA ARG A 126 -8.18 -18.76 10.98
C ARG A 126 -7.81 -18.12 9.65
N CYS A 127 -6.96 -18.77 8.86
CA CYS A 127 -6.44 -18.19 7.63
C CYS A 127 -6.69 -19.12 6.44
N LEU A 128 -7.00 -18.51 5.28
CA LEU A 128 -6.98 -19.19 3.97
C LEU A 128 -6.18 -18.34 2.98
N LEU A 129 -5.08 -18.88 2.49
CA LEU A 129 -4.31 -18.35 1.37
C LEU A 129 -4.84 -18.91 0.04
N HIS A 130 -4.38 -18.36 -1.08
CA HIS A 130 -4.83 -18.75 -2.43
C HIS A 130 -6.35 -18.80 -2.58
N THR A 131 -7.03 -17.87 -1.90
CA THR A 131 -8.49 -17.83 -1.78
C THR A 131 -9.02 -16.48 -2.24
N TRP A 132 -9.64 -16.46 -3.40
CA TRP A 132 -10.25 -15.27 -4.00
C TRP A 132 -11.66 -15.05 -3.46
N MET A 133 -11.97 -13.82 -3.05
CA MET A 133 -13.35 -13.41 -2.83
C MET A 133 -14.02 -13.21 -4.19
N ALA A 134 -14.93 -14.13 -4.54
CA ALA A 134 -15.64 -14.14 -5.80
C ALA A 134 -16.91 -13.27 -5.75
N ASP A 135 -17.61 -13.30 -4.61
CA ASP A 135 -18.84 -12.54 -4.41
C ASP A 135 -19.11 -12.31 -2.91
N VAL A 136 -20.15 -11.56 -2.59
CA VAL A 136 -20.61 -11.31 -1.23
C VAL A 136 -22.05 -11.85 -1.03
N ILE A 137 -22.34 -12.29 0.19
CA ILE A 137 -23.68 -12.71 0.59
C ILE A 137 -24.35 -11.52 1.26
N VAL A 138 -25.40 -10.97 0.64
CA VAL A 138 -26.13 -9.80 1.14
C VAL A 138 -27.58 -10.12 1.36
N GLU A 139 -28.10 -9.74 2.52
CA GLU A 139 -29.53 -9.83 2.87
C GLU A 139 -30.04 -8.44 3.29
N GLY A 140 -30.89 -7.86 2.47
CA GLY A 140 -31.32 -6.47 2.63
C GLY A 140 -30.15 -5.50 2.53
N ASN A 141 -29.86 -4.77 3.61
CA ASN A 141 -28.72 -3.87 3.70
C ASN A 141 -27.54 -4.44 4.52
N LYS A 142 -27.50 -5.77 4.73
CA LYS A 142 -26.48 -6.43 5.57
C LYS A 142 -25.65 -7.41 4.77
N VAL A 143 -24.34 -7.32 4.89
CA VAL A 143 -23.41 -8.35 4.42
C VAL A 143 -23.40 -9.49 5.41
N LYS A 144 -23.70 -10.71 4.94
CA LYS A 144 -23.79 -11.94 5.77
C LYS A 144 -22.56 -12.83 5.61
N GLY A 145 -21.64 -12.50 4.74
CA GLY A 145 -20.47 -13.28 4.45
C GLY A 145 -19.94 -13.05 3.04
N ALA A 146 -19.08 -13.94 2.61
CA ALA A 146 -18.49 -13.92 1.27
C ALA A 146 -18.52 -15.29 0.63
N ILE A 147 -18.60 -15.28 -0.70
CA ILE A 147 -18.35 -16.44 -1.55
C ILE A 147 -16.89 -16.37 -1.98
N VAL A 148 -16.17 -17.44 -1.77
CA VAL A 148 -14.75 -17.57 -2.12
C VAL A 148 -14.53 -18.66 -3.15
N GLU A 149 -13.47 -18.53 -3.92
CA GLU A 149 -12.99 -19.52 -4.88
C GLU A 149 -11.54 -19.87 -4.55
N ASN A 150 -11.24 -21.16 -4.42
CA ASN A 150 -9.89 -21.66 -4.16
C ASN A 150 -9.70 -23.06 -4.76
N VAL A 151 -8.62 -23.75 -4.40
CA VAL A 151 -8.30 -25.08 -4.90
C VAL A 151 -9.40 -26.13 -4.60
N ASP A 152 -10.17 -25.93 -3.52
CA ASP A 152 -11.30 -26.80 -3.13
C ASP A 152 -12.61 -26.42 -3.83
N GLY A 153 -12.57 -25.42 -4.73
CA GLY A 153 -13.70 -24.89 -5.47
C GLY A 153 -14.42 -23.74 -4.75
N ARG A 154 -15.66 -23.53 -5.14
CA ARG A 154 -16.48 -22.40 -4.67
C ARG A 154 -17.12 -22.73 -3.33
N LYS A 155 -16.90 -21.87 -2.32
CA LYS A 155 -17.32 -22.05 -0.93
C LYS A 155 -17.96 -20.76 -0.40
N ALA A 156 -18.72 -20.88 0.68
CA ALA A 156 -19.26 -19.75 1.41
C ALA A 156 -18.64 -19.67 2.82
N ILE A 157 -18.41 -18.45 3.29
CA ILE A 157 -18.01 -18.14 4.66
C ILE A 157 -19.03 -17.15 5.20
N MET A 158 -19.75 -17.57 6.26
CA MET A 158 -20.72 -16.71 6.94
C MET A 158 -20.03 -15.89 8.01
N ALA A 159 -20.51 -14.66 8.24
CA ALA A 159 -19.95 -13.77 9.26
C ALA A 159 -20.97 -12.78 9.79
N LYS A 160 -20.81 -12.38 11.06
CA LYS A 160 -21.61 -11.30 11.66
C LYS A 160 -21.13 -9.93 11.18
N ILE A 161 -19.83 -9.76 11.04
CA ILE A 161 -19.15 -8.54 10.54
C ILE A 161 -18.20 -8.94 9.43
N VAL A 162 -18.16 -8.16 8.35
CA VAL A 162 -17.18 -8.31 7.26
C VAL A 162 -16.31 -7.07 7.21
N VAL A 163 -14.99 -7.26 7.03
CA VAL A 163 -14.04 -6.16 6.87
C VAL A 163 -13.41 -6.25 5.49
N ASP A 164 -13.65 -5.25 4.65
CA ASP A 164 -13.01 -5.12 3.33
C ASP A 164 -11.62 -4.55 3.47
N CYS A 165 -10.62 -5.41 3.36
CA CYS A 165 -9.19 -5.06 3.31
C CYS A 165 -8.56 -5.44 1.96
N THR A 166 -9.35 -5.59 0.90
CA THR A 166 -8.89 -5.94 -0.45
C THR A 166 -8.00 -4.86 -1.08
N GLY A 167 -8.02 -3.66 -0.51
CA GLY A 167 -7.32 -2.48 -1.01
C GLY A 167 -7.98 -1.86 -2.24
N ASN A 168 -8.78 -2.61 -2.97
CA ASN A 168 -9.53 -2.15 -4.15
C ASN A 168 -11.02 -1.90 -3.86
N GLY A 169 -11.49 -2.17 -2.62
CA GLY A 169 -12.90 -2.05 -2.26
C GLY A 169 -13.77 -3.09 -2.97
N ASP A 170 -13.30 -4.33 -3.05
CA ASP A 170 -13.99 -5.36 -3.83
C ASP A 170 -15.24 -5.87 -3.11
N VAL A 171 -15.23 -5.95 -1.76
CA VAL A 171 -16.44 -6.24 -0.98
C VAL A 171 -17.41 -5.08 -1.06
N VAL A 172 -16.94 -3.83 -0.90
CA VAL A 172 -17.73 -2.60 -1.04
C VAL A 172 -18.51 -2.60 -2.36
N ALA A 173 -17.81 -2.86 -3.47
CA ALA A 173 -18.42 -2.84 -4.81
C ALA A 173 -19.47 -3.93 -4.98
N ARG A 174 -19.20 -5.17 -4.53
CA ARG A 174 -20.13 -6.30 -4.66
C ARG A 174 -21.30 -6.24 -3.69
N ALA A 175 -21.09 -5.63 -2.52
CA ALA A 175 -22.18 -5.40 -1.56
C ALA A 175 -23.16 -4.29 -2.00
N GLY A 176 -22.84 -3.56 -3.08
CA GLY A 176 -23.64 -2.41 -3.50
C GLY A 176 -23.47 -1.18 -2.60
N ALA A 177 -22.42 -1.14 -1.77
CA ALA A 177 -22.05 0.06 -1.06
C ALA A 177 -21.50 1.11 -2.04
N GLY A 178 -21.77 2.38 -1.79
CA GLY A 178 -21.28 3.48 -2.61
C GLY A 178 -19.76 3.59 -2.57
N PHE A 179 -19.18 3.98 -3.70
CA PHE A 179 -17.74 4.29 -3.79
C PHE A 179 -17.47 5.34 -4.87
N ASN A 180 -16.32 5.99 -4.76
CA ASN A 180 -15.81 6.94 -5.74
C ASN A 180 -14.49 6.44 -6.34
N ILE A 181 -14.28 6.75 -7.62
CA ILE A 181 -13.01 6.55 -8.34
C ILE A 181 -12.61 7.90 -8.93
N SER A 182 -11.35 8.30 -8.76
CA SER A 182 -10.85 9.53 -9.37
C SER A 182 -10.87 9.43 -10.90
N PRO A 183 -11.21 10.51 -11.62
CA PRO A 183 -11.11 10.52 -13.08
C PRO A 183 -9.69 10.25 -13.58
N GLU A 184 -8.70 10.73 -12.85
CA GLU A 184 -7.28 10.49 -13.09
C GLU A 184 -6.67 9.75 -11.91
N LEU A 185 -6.34 8.48 -12.12
CA LEU A 185 -5.72 7.63 -11.13
C LEU A 185 -4.22 7.90 -11.01
N GLN A 186 -3.70 7.76 -9.81
CA GLN A 186 -2.26 7.79 -9.57
C GLN A 186 -1.57 6.59 -10.23
N PRO A 187 -0.33 6.76 -10.74
CA PRO A 187 0.36 5.68 -11.43
C PRO A 187 0.62 4.47 -10.52
N MET A 188 0.56 3.30 -11.10
CA MET A 188 1.02 2.06 -10.51
C MET A 188 2.55 1.96 -10.63
N THR A 189 3.17 1.17 -9.76
CA THR A 189 4.62 0.95 -9.75
C THR A 189 4.92 -0.52 -9.53
N LEU A 190 5.85 -1.06 -10.28
CA LEU A 190 6.44 -2.38 -10.06
C LEU A 190 7.82 -2.19 -9.38
N PRO A 191 7.93 -2.30 -8.05
CA PRO A 191 9.22 -2.28 -7.39
C PRO A 191 10.02 -3.56 -7.71
N PHE A 192 11.34 -3.43 -7.63
CA PHE A 192 12.25 -4.55 -7.89
C PHE A 192 13.54 -4.43 -7.08
N PHE A 193 14.26 -5.54 -6.93
CA PHE A 193 15.61 -5.56 -6.38
C PHE A 193 16.64 -5.70 -7.49
N LEU A 194 17.76 -5.01 -7.32
CA LEU A 194 18.97 -5.19 -8.13
C LEU A 194 20.01 -6.02 -7.37
N ALA A 195 20.79 -6.74 -8.11
CA ALA A 195 22.02 -7.39 -7.64
C ALA A 195 23.25 -6.79 -8.32
N GLU A 196 24.41 -6.99 -7.72
CA GLU A 196 25.72 -6.56 -8.23
C GLU A 196 25.83 -5.05 -8.48
N VAL A 197 25.13 -4.26 -7.68
CA VAL A 197 25.32 -2.80 -7.64
C VAL A 197 26.48 -2.48 -6.70
N ASN A 198 27.42 -1.68 -7.19
CA ASN A 198 28.49 -1.11 -6.38
C ASN A 198 28.28 0.40 -6.26
N PRO A 199 27.44 0.87 -5.33
CA PRO A 199 27.10 2.27 -5.21
C PRO A 199 28.36 3.07 -4.83
N GLN A 200 28.67 4.06 -5.64
CA GLN A 200 29.72 5.04 -5.34
C GLN A 200 29.12 6.10 -4.42
N GLY A 201 29.18 5.89 -3.12
CA GLY A 201 28.58 6.75 -2.12
C GLY A 201 27.76 5.95 -1.10
N SER A 202 27.69 6.41 0.13
CA SER A 202 26.87 5.79 1.15
C SER A 202 25.41 6.20 0.90
N VAL A 203 24.54 5.22 0.77
CA VAL A 203 23.11 5.43 0.98
C VAL A 203 22.90 5.50 2.49
N ASP A 204 23.50 6.50 3.14
CA ASP A 204 23.27 6.72 4.56
C ASP A 204 21.93 7.45 4.73
N TYR A 205 20.93 6.69 5.14
CA TYR A 205 19.63 7.21 5.58
C TYR A 205 19.74 8.03 6.89
N GLU A 206 20.93 8.12 7.46
CA GLU A 206 21.22 8.79 8.72
C GLU A 206 21.63 10.27 8.58
N ASP A 207 21.61 10.82 7.37
CA ASP A 207 21.92 12.22 7.21
C ASP A 207 20.97 13.10 8.00
N GLU A 208 21.57 13.79 8.94
CA GLU A 208 20.97 14.69 9.90
C GLU A 208 20.22 15.85 9.23
N LEU A 209 18.98 15.62 8.82
CA LEU A 209 18.03 16.68 8.62
C LEU A 209 17.77 17.35 9.98
N THR A 210 18.62 18.27 10.37
CA THR A 210 18.36 19.22 11.46
C THR A 210 17.28 20.19 10.99
N ILE A 211 16.03 19.79 11.18
CA ILE A 211 14.91 20.68 10.94
C ILE A 211 14.61 21.41 12.23
N PRO A 212 14.60 22.76 12.24
CA PRO A 212 14.18 23.50 13.41
C PRO A 212 12.75 23.13 13.80
N PHE A 213 12.54 22.86 15.06
CA PHE A 213 11.20 22.74 15.62
C PHE A 213 10.50 24.11 15.52
N GLY A 214 9.51 24.24 14.66
CA GLY A 214 8.71 25.46 14.53
C GLY A 214 7.23 25.14 14.38
N PRO A 215 6.34 26.02 14.89
CA PRO A 215 4.91 25.80 14.88
C PRO A 215 4.23 26.08 13.52
N ASP A 216 4.97 26.47 12.48
CA ASP A 216 4.39 26.87 11.20
C ASP A 216 4.25 25.65 10.26
N PRO A 217 3.01 25.13 10.05
CA PRO A 217 2.75 24.04 9.13
C PRO A 217 3.10 24.34 7.68
N GLY A 218 3.09 25.61 7.27
CA GLY A 218 3.44 26.05 5.90
C GLY A 218 4.94 25.95 5.62
N PHE A 219 5.77 26.10 6.64
CA PHE A 219 7.23 25.94 6.54
C PHE A 219 7.64 24.48 6.28
N LEU A 220 6.90 23.53 6.86
CA LEU A 220 7.22 22.10 6.75
C LEU A 220 6.99 21.53 5.36
N GLY A 221 6.03 22.07 4.59
CA GLY A 221 5.59 21.45 3.36
C GLY A 221 6.59 21.49 2.20
N LYS A 222 7.13 22.65 1.86
CA LYS A 222 7.93 22.82 0.62
C LYS A 222 9.45 22.81 0.83
N GLN A 223 9.93 23.45 1.85
CA GLN A 223 11.37 23.65 2.03
C GLN A 223 12.10 22.38 2.46
N LEU A 224 11.49 21.57 3.30
CA LEU A 224 11.97 20.27 3.73
C LEU A 224 12.17 19.28 2.60
N LEU A 225 11.22 19.26 1.68
CA LEU A 225 11.27 18.35 0.56
C LEU A 225 12.42 18.69 -0.40
N THR A 226 12.66 19.98 -0.63
CA THR A 226 13.74 20.47 -1.48
C THR A 226 15.11 20.13 -0.88
N GLU A 227 15.31 20.30 0.42
CA GLU A 227 16.54 19.92 1.12
C GLU A 227 16.75 18.42 1.16
N TYR A 228 15.69 17.65 1.45
CA TYR A 228 15.71 16.18 1.45
C TYR A 228 16.06 15.60 0.09
N THR A 229 15.49 16.12 -0.98
CA THR A 229 15.74 15.64 -2.33
C THR A 229 17.11 16.03 -2.85
N SER A 230 17.68 17.16 -2.41
CA SER A 230 19.04 17.58 -2.76
C SER A 230 20.11 16.69 -2.11
N ARG A 231 19.87 16.15 -0.93
CA ARG A 231 20.83 15.30 -0.19
C ARG A 231 20.82 13.82 -0.60
N ARG A 232 19.74 13.31 -1.23
CA ARG A 232 19.66 11.95 -1.79
C ARG A 232 20.37 11.75 -3.13
N ARG A 233 21.18 12.68 -3.57
CA ARG A 233 21.88 12.63 -4.88
C ARG A 233 23.02 11.60 -4.98
N ASP A 234 23.37 10.90 -3.90
CA ASP A 234 24.65 10.19 -3.81
C ASP A 234 24.65 8.72 -4.24
N VAL A 235 23.61 8.24 -4.93
CA VAL A 235 23.64 6.88 -5.52
C VAL A 235 24.36 6.83 -6.86
N GLY A 236 25.02 7.92 -7.28
CA GLY A 236 25.70 8.00 -8.57
C GLY A 236 24.77 8.12 -9.78
N ILE A 237 23.49 8.45 -9.54
CA ILE A 237 22.48 8.63 -10.58
C ILE A 237 22.11 10.11 -10.70
N ASP A 238 22.42 10.69 -11.86
CA ASP A 238 22.03 12.03 -12.21
C ASP A 238 20.57 12.06 -12.70
N ARG A 239 19.72 12.75 -11.96
CA ARG A 239 18.29 12.87 -12.30
C ARG A 239 18.03 13.74 -13.52
N GLU A 240 18.85 14.73 -13.77
CA GLU A 240 18.74 15.59 -14.96
C GLU A 240 19.01 14.75 -16.21
N MET A 241 20.05 13.91 -16.17
CA MET A 241 20.35 12.94 -17.22
C MET A 241 19.17 11.98 -17.47
N LEU A 242 18.55 11.45 -16.40
CA LEU A 242 17.40 10.56 -16.55
C LEU A 242 16.18 11.29 -17.12
N SER A 243 15.92 12.51 -16.68
CA SER A 243 14.81 13.32 -17.20
C SER A 243 14.99 13.61 -18.68
N HIS A 244 16.20 13.99 -19.09
CA HIS A 244 16.53 14.20 -20.51
C HIS A 244 16.34 12.92 -21.34
N ALA A 245 16.82 11.77 -20.82
CA ALA A 245 16.64 10.48 -21.51
C ALA A 245 15.16 10.10 -21.67
N CYS A 246 14.31 10.47 -20.71
CA CYS A 246 12.88 10.29 -20.82
C CYS A 246 12.27 11.23 -21.87
N GLU A 247 12.68 12.50 -21.92
CA GLU A 247 12.21 13.50 -22.90
C GLU A 247 12.53 13.10 -24.34
N VAL A 248 13.70 12.50 -24.58
CA VAL A 248 14.11 12.03 -25.91
C VAL A 248 13.64 10.62 -26.24
N GLY A 249 12.90 9.95 -25.32
CA GLY A 249 12.30 8.63 -25.52
C GLY A 249 13.23 7.43 -25.31
N GLU A 250 14.44 7.63 -24.80
CA GLU A 250 15.36 6.55 -24.43
C GLU A 250 14.88 5.77 -23.20
N LEU A 251 14.29 6.49 -22.25
CA LEU A 251 13.66 5.92 -21.06
C LEU A 251 12.14 6.00 -21.11
N PRO A 252 11.44 5.04 -20.47
CA PRO A 252 10.02 5.18 -20.23
C PRO A 252 9.76 6.28 -19.20
N PHE A 253 8.51 6.69 -19.07
CA PHE A 253 8.09 7.56 -17.98
C PHE A 253 8.41 6.92 -16.64
N PHE A 254 9.01 7.66 -15.71
CA PHE A 254 9.45 7.14 -14.42
C PHE A 254 9.19 8.12 -13.26
N GLY A 255 9.35 7.65 -12.03
CA GLY A 255 9.41 8.49 -10.85
C GLY A 255 10.63 8.15 -10.00
N GLY A 256 11.08 9.06 -9.21
CA GLY A 256 12.27 8.86 -8.39
C GLY A 256 13.58 9.04 -9.19
N PRO A 257 14.43 8.01 -9.34
CA PRO A 257 14.35 6.73 -8.66
C PRO A 257 14.57 6.81 -7.15
N TRP A 258 13.91 5.91 -6.42
CA TRP A 258 14.12 5.74 -4.99
C TRP A 258 14.82 4.42 -4.75
N PHE A 259 15.93 4.47 -4.01
CA PHE A 259 16.68 3.29 -3.60
C PHE A 259 16.51 3.03 -2.11
N GLY A 260 16.50 1.77 -1.71
CA GLY A 260 16.33 1.36 -0.33
C GLY A 260 16.76 -0.09 -0.11
N GLY A 261 16.40 -0.65 1.03
CA GLY A 261 16.66 -2.04 1.38
C GLY A 261 17.76 -2.19 2.44
N LEU A 262 17.83 -3.37 3.05
CA LEU A 262 18.72 -3.70 4.16
C LEU A 262 20.16 -4.05 3.73
N ARG A 263 20.40 -4.22 2.44
CA ARG A 263 21.70 -4.71 1.93
C ARG A 263 22.22 -3.79 0.83
N LYS A 264 23.37 -3.18 1.07
CA LYS A 264 23.99 -2.20 0.15
C LYS A 264 24.14 -2.70 -1.29
N ASN A 265 24.54 -3.96 -1.48
CA ASN A 265 24.79 -4.53 -2.82
C ASN A 265 23.53 -5.07 -3.51
N TYR A 266 22.39 -5.03 -2.84
CA TYR A 266 21.09 -5.50 -3.32
C TYR A 266 20.03 -4.41 -3.10
N PRO A 267 20.18 -3.24 -3.72
CA PRO A 267 19.24 -2.16 -3.50
C PRO A 267 17.87 -2.49 -4.06
N TRP A 268 16.87 -2.15 -3.30
CA TRP A 268 15.50 -2.04 -3.76
C TRP A 268 15.31 -0.75 -4.56
N VAL A 269 14.49 -0.82 -5.61
CA VAL A 269 14.24 0.31 -6.52
C VAL A 269 12.73 0.51 -6.70
N ASN A 270 12.30 1.76 -6.51
CA ASN A 270 10.97 2.24 -6.83
C ASN A 270 11.09 3.34 -7.89
N THR A 271 10.74 3.03 -9.13
CA THR A 271 10.95 3.96 -10.24
C THR A 271 9.91 3.88 -11.35
N THR A 272 9.39 2.70 -11.70
CA THR A 272 8.40 2.55 -12.77
C THR A 272 7.12 3.34 -12.49
N ARG A 273 6.47 3.84 -13.54
CA ARG A 273 5.22 4.59 -13.47
C ARG A 273 4.34 4.19 -14.64
N VAL A 274 3.31 3.39 -14.36
CA VAL A 274 2.35 2.92 -15.36
C VAL A 274 0.95 3.37 -14.97
N TYR A 275 0.19 3.85 -15.93
CA TYR A 275 -1.15 4.37 -15.71
C TYR A 275 -2.20 3.38 -16.18
N GLY A 276 -3.29 3.29 -15.45
CA GLY A 276 -4.42 2.41 -15.72
C GLY A 276 -5.24 2.15 -14.48
N SER A 277 -6.37 1.51 -14.65
CA SER A 277 -7.28 1.15 -13.56
C SER A 277 -7.02 -0.27 -13.08
N ALA A 278 -6.67 -0.43 -11.81
CA ALA A 278 -6.49 -1.75 -11.19
C ALA A 278 -7.81 -2.47 -10.87
N VAL A 279 -8.95 -1.86 -11.18
CA VAL A 279 -10.27 -2.50 -11.11
C VAL A 279 -10.82 -2.87 -12.51
N ASN A 280 -9.97 -2.76 -13.52
CA ASN A 280 -10.18 -3.27 -14.87
C ASN A 280 -9.10 -4.33 -15.17
N ALA A 281 -9.51 -5.56 -15.41
CA ALA A 281 -8.57 -6.68 -15.58
C ALA A 281 -7.64 -6.51 -16.80
N ASN A 282 -8.12 -5.95 -17.90
CA ASN A 282 -7.29 -5.72 -19.09
C ASN A 282 -6.24 -4.64 -18.84
N GLU A 283 -6.64 -3.53 -18.21
CA GLU A 283 -5.72 -2.44 -17.88
C GLU A 283 -4.69 -2.87 -16.83
N LEU A 284 -5.10 -3.63 -15.81
CA LEU A 284 -4.18 -4.19 -14.82
C LEU A 284 -3.17 -5.15 -15.45
N THR A 285 -3.64 -6.03 -16.36
CA THR A 285 -2.76 -6.96 -17.09
C THR A 285 -1.75 -6.20 -17.95
N ALA A 286 -2.20 -5.19 -18.69
CA ALA A 286 -1.33 -4.34 -19.49
C ALA A 286 -0.29 -3.64 -18.63
N ALA A 287 -0.69 -3.08 -17.47
CA ALA A 287 0.19 -2.40 -16.53
C ALA A 287 1.26 -3.33 -15.95
N GLU A 288 0.92 -4.57 -15.60
CA GLU A 288 1.89 -5.58 -15.13
C GLU A 288 2.96 -5.87 -16.19
N MET A 289 2.54 -6.01 -17.45
CA MET A 289 3.46 -6.33 -18.56
C MET A 289 4.33 -5.11 -18.92
N GLU A 290 3.75 -3.93 -19.02
CA GLU A 290 4.43 -2.67 -19.31
C GLU A 290 5.46 -2.34 -18.22
N ALA A 291 5.07 -2.36 -16.96
CA ALA A 291 5.96 -2.04 -15.84
C ALA A 291 7.17 -2.98 -15.77
N ARG A 292 6.98 -4.26 -16.11
CA ARG A 292 8.06 -5.25 -16.16
C ARG A 292 9.03 -4.95 -17.30
N SER A 293 8.52 -4.60 -18.47
CA SER A 293 9.33 -4.16 -19.61
C SER A 293 10.11 -2.88 -19.26
N ASP A 294 9.44 -1.90 -18.64
CA ASP A 294 10.04 -0.62 -18.27
C ASP A 294 11.14 -0.79 -17.21
N ALA A 295 10.96 -1.68 -16.23
CA ALA A 295 12.01 -1.99 -15.27
C ALA A 295 13.30 -2.46 -15.96
N HIS A 296 13.19 -3.34 -16.96
CA HIS A 296 14.34 -3.81 -17.73
C HIS A 296 14.98 -2.68 -18.59
N ARG A 297 14.16 -1.83 -19.22
CA ARG A 297 14.68 -0.66 -20.00
C ARG A 297 15.45 0.29 -19.08
N ILE A 298 14.92 0.59 -17.91
CA ILE A 298 15.54 1.47 -16.92
C ILE A 298 16.87 0.88 -16.43
N VAL A 299 16.91 -0.40 -16.07
CA VAL A 299 18.14 -1.05 -15.60
C VAL A 299 19.20 -1.14 -16.69
N ASN A 300 18.80 -1.42 -17.93
CA ASN A 300 19.73 -1.39 -19.08
C ASN A 300 20.32 0.00 -19.31
N TYR A 301 19.56 1.06 -19.06
CA TYR A 301 20.06 2.43 -19.09
C TYR A 301 21.06 2.69 -17.96
N TYR A 302 20.75 2.27 -16.72
CA TYR A 302 21.67 2.40 -15.58
C TYR A 302 23.01 1.70 -15.84
N LYS A 303 22.98 0.49 -16.39
CA LYS A 303 24.20 -0.27 -16.75
C LYS A 303 25.12 0.50 -17.70
N LYS A 304 24.57 1.27 -18.62
CA LYS A 304 25.32 2.02 -19.65
C LYS A 304 25.80 3.37 -19.17
N HIS A 305 25.04 4.04 -18.31
CA HIS A 305 25.21 5.46 -18.02
C HIS A 305 25.48 5.79 -16.55
N CYS A 306 25.25 4.84 -15.62
CA CYS A 306 25.38 5.10 -14.20
C CYS A 306 26.54 4.29 -13.61
N LYS A 307 27.52 5.02 -13.02
CA LYS A 307 28.68 4.39 -12.41
C LYS A 307 28.29 3.52 -11.21
N GLY A 308 28.82 2.30 -11.18
CA GLY A 308 28.52 1.30 -10.16
C GLY A 308 27.35 0.38 -10.48
N PHE A 309 26.69 0.59 -11.64
CA PHE A 309 25.58 -0.25 -12.11
C PHE A 309 25.96 -1.15 -13.31
N GLU A 310 27.19 -1.12 -13.75
CA GLU A 310 27.69 -1.77 -15.00
C GLU A 310 27.34 -3.26 -15.03
N ASN A 311 27.42 -3.95 -13.88
CA ASN A 311 27.14 -5.37 -13.72
C ASN A 311 25.75 -5.66 -13.14
N SER A 312 24.97 -4.63 -12.86
CA SER A 312 23.69 -4.80 -12.18
C SER A 312 22.67 -5.59 -13.03
N TRP A 313 21.82 -6.32 -12.35
CA TRP A 313 20.71 -7.05 -12.96
C TRP A 313 19.52 -7.12 -12.02
N ILE A 314 18.32 -7.32 -12.58
CA ILE A 314 17.09 -7.44 -11.78
C ILE A 314 17.09 -8.81 -11.11
N MET A 315 17.25 -8.84 -9.78
CA MET A 315 17.19 -10.07 -9.00
C MET A 315 15.77 -10.62 -8.90
N ASN A 316 14.81 -9.75 -8.65
CA ASN A 316 13.38 -10.06 -8.66
C ASN A 316 12.54 -8.78 -8.79
N THR A 317 11.36 -8.93 -9.36
CA THR A 317 10.30 -7.91 -9.32
C THR A 317 9.26 -8.30 -8.27
N SER A 318 8.41 -7.35 -7.87
CA SER A 318 7.25 -7.66 -7.04
C SER A 318 6.35 -8.71 -7.72
N ALA A 319 5.68 -9.53 -6.92
CA ALA A 319 4.73 -10.55 -7.41
C ALA A 319 3.44 -9.92 -7.97
N THR A 320 3.15 -8.68 -7.61
CA THR A 320 2.03 -7.89 -8.10
C THR A 320 2.43 -6.42 -8.15
N ILE A 321 1.92 -5.70 -9.14
CA ILE A 321 2.17 -4.27 -9.27
C ILE A 321 1.63 -3.49 -8.06
N GLY A 322 2.37 -2.49 -7.60
CA GLY A 322 1.97 -1.62 -6.51
C GLY A 322 0.90 -0.63 -6.94
N ILE A 323 -0.29 -0.77 -6.36
CA ILE A 323 -1.46 0.03 -6.68
C ILE A 323 -1.61 1.14 -5.63
N ARG A 324 -1.68 2.41 -6.06
CA ARG A 324 -1.84 3.56 -5.18
C ARG A 324 -3.28 3.97 -4.94
N GLU A 325 -4.10 3.85 -5.95
CA GLU A 325 -5.46 4.37 -5.94
C GLU A 325 -6.42 3.48 -6.74
N THR A 326 -7.61 3.25 -6.17
CA THR A 326 -8.73 2.57 -6.84
C THR A 326 -10.05 3.15 -6.32
N ARG A 327 -11.01 2.29 -5.93
CA ARG A 327 -12.25 2.71 -5.28
C ARG A 327 -11.97 3.24 -3.87
N ARG A 328 -12.62 4.31 -3.51
CA ARG A 328 -12.70 4.85 -2.14
C ARG A 328 -14.14 4.80 -1.69
N LEU A 329 -14.38 4.30 -0.50
CA LEU A 329 -15.70 4.17 0.09
C LEU A 329 -16.47 5.50 0.09
N ASP A 330 -17.76 5.45 -0.21
CA ASP A 330 -18.73 6.49 0.15
C ASP A 330 -19.21 6.19 1.58
N GLY A 331 -18.49 6.73 2.54
CA GLY A 331 -18.65 6.44 3.97
C GLY A 331 -19.54 7.41 4.69
N VAL A 332 -19.83 7.10 5.96
CA VAL A 332 -20.53 7.99 6.89
C VAL A 332 -19.82 9.33 7.04
N TYR A 333 -18.51 9.34 6.90
CA TYR A 333 -17.67 10.52 6.85
C TYR A 333 -16.58 10.35 5.81
N THR A 334 -16.42 11.35 4.95
CA THR A 334 -15.27 11.43 4.02
C THR A 334 -14.23 12.36 4.61
N MET A 335 -13.10 11.80 5.04
CA MET A 335 -11.97 12.58 5.55
C MET A 335 -11.29 13.32 4.39
N THR A 336 -10.99 14.59 4.59
CA THR A 336 -10.49 15.49 3.56
C THR A 336 -9.06 15.95 3.84
N LYS A 337 -8.40 16.51 2.80
CA LYS A 337 -7.14 17.24 2.95
C LYS A 337 -7.24 18.33 4.01
N ASP A 338 -8.35 19.06 4.04
CA ASP A 338 -8.54 20.16 4.98
C ASP A 338 -8.58 19.68 6.43
N ASP A 339 -9.15 18.50 6.71
CA ASP A 339 -9.10 17.88 8.04
C ASP A 339 -7.66 17.60 8.48
N ILE A 340 -6.79 17.18 7.54
CA ILE A 340 -5.39 16.90 7.80
C ILE A 340 -4.60 18.19 8.02
N VAL A 341 -4.74 19.15 7.13
CA VAL A 341 -4.00 20.43 7.16
C VAL A 341 -4.37 21.26 8.39
N SER A 342 -5.66 21.30 8.75
CA SER A 342 -6.14 21.98 9.96
C SER A 342 -5.89 21.19 11.25
N ASN A 343 -5.38 19.96 11.14
CA ASN A 343 -5.20 19.04 12.27
C ASN A 343 -6.48 18.87 13.08
N ARG A 344 -7.61 18.68 12.38
CA ARG A 344 -8.94 18.52 12.99
C ARG A 344 -8.95 17.39 14.00
N LYS A 345 -9.60 17.59 15.12
CA LYS A 345 -9.79 16.59 16.16
C LYS A 345 -11.15 15.90 16.00
N PHE A 346 -11.16 14.57 16.17
CA PHE A 346 -12.35 13.75 16.06
C PHE A 346 -12.60 13.01 17.36
N GLU A 347 -13.84 13.04 17.86
CA GLU A 347 -14.24 12.31 19.07
C GLU A 347 -14.14 10.79 18.85
N ASP A 348 -14.36 10.34 17.61
CA ASP A 348 -14.28 8.95 17.19
C ASP A 348 -12.92 8.58 16.55
N SER A 349 -11.84 9.26 16.91
CA SER A 349 -10.50 8.95 16.42
C SER A 349 -10.05 7.57 16.83
N ILE A 350 -9.61 6.75 15.85
CA ILE A 350 -9.14 5.37 16.07
C ILE A 350 -7.66 5.18 15.77
N ALA A 351 -7.06 6.09 15.02
CA ALA A 351 -5.66 6.00 14.61
C ALA A 351 -5.07 7.38 14.35
N LEU A 352 -3.75 7.42 14.26
CA LEU A 352 -2.99 8.58 13.82
C LEU A 352 -2.33 8.31 12.47
N GLY A 353 -2.29 9.34 11.62
CA GLY A 353 -1.48 9.40 10.42
C GLY A 353 -0.38 10.45 10.56
N VAL A 354 0.76 10.23 9.91
CA VAL A 354 1.93 11.14 9.98
C VAL A 354 2.69 11.23 8.66
N TRP A 355 2.24 10.52 7.63
CA TRP A 355 2.89 10.54 6.31
C TRP A 355 2.54 11.85 5.58
N PRO A 356 3.44 12.40 4.74
CA PRO A 356 3.08 13.53 3.87
C PRO A 356 1.92 13.22 2.94
N ILE A 357 1.20 14.27 2.54
CA ILE A 357 0.22 14.19 1.45
C ILE A 357 1.02 14.03 0.16
N ASP A 358 1.11 12.78 -0.31
CA ASP A 358 1.94 12.33 -1.42
C ASP A 358 1.05 11.90 -2.59
N VAL A 359 0.65 12.87 -3.42
CA VAL A 359 -0.15 12.62 -4.63
C VAL A 359 0.76 12.67 -5.85
N HIS A 360 0.93 11.54 -6.51
CA HIS A 360 1.79 11.44 -7.69
C HIS A 360 1.21 12.21 -8.89
N PRO A 361 2.09 12.80 -9.73
CA PRO A 361 1.67 13.63 -10.87
C PRO A 361 0.88 12.82 -11.90
N PRO A 362 0.07 13.49 -12.73
CA PRO A 362 -0.63 12.88 -13.84
C PRO A 362 0.34 12.37 -14.92
N LYS A 363 -0.23 11.65 -15.90
CA LYS A 363 0.52 11.07 -17.01
C LYS A 363 1.41 12.10 -17.72
N ASN A 364 2.62 11.69 -18.08
CA ASN A 364 3.60 12.48 -18.83
C ASN A 364 4.20 13.69 -18.08
N GLN A 365 4.11 13.72 -16.76
CA GLN A 365 4.86 14.68 -15.95
C GLN A 365 5.95 13.95 -15.17
N ASN A 366 7.21 14.21 -15.54
CA ASN A 366 8.37 13.75 -14.77
C ASN A 366 8.57 14.62 -13.54
N GLY A 367 9.18 14.02 -12.51
CA GLY A 367 9.63 14.76 -11.35
C GLY A 367 8.87 14.44 -10.07
N MET A 368 9.16 15.27 -9.08
CA MET A 368 8.52 15.19 -7.77
C MET A 368 7.30 16.09 -7.76
N HIS A 369 6.25 15.54 -7.17
CA HIS A 369 5.03 16.29 -6.87
C HIS A 369 5.20 17.10 -5.58
N ASP A 370 4.38 18.13 -5.44
CA ASP A 370 4.29 18.89 -4.18
C ASP A 370 3.79 17.97 -3.07
N MET A 371 4.60 17.78 -2.04
CA MET A 371 4.22 17.05 -0.83
C MET A 371 3.99 18.04 0.31
N TYR A 372 2.90 17.86 1.04
CA TYR A 372 2.63 18.59 2.28
C TYR A 372 2.91 17.69 3.48
N VAL A 373 3.75 18.13 4.40
CA VAL A 373 4.09 17.38 5.65
C VAL A 373 3.15 17.82 6.76
N PRO A 374 2.17 17.01 7.16
CA PRO A 374 1.26 17.33 8.24
C PRO A 374 1.86 17.12 9.62
N LEU A 375 1.29 17.76 10.63
CA LEU A 375 1.41 17.28 11.99
C LEU A 375 0.71 15.93 12.14
N PRO A 376 0.99 15.13 13.19
CA PRO A 376 0.23 13.92 13.46
C PRO A 376 -1.28 14.25 13.50
N PHE A 377 -2.04 13.65 12.59
CA PHE A 377 -3.46 13.88 12.41
C PHE A 377 -4.27 12.64 12.78
N GLN A 378 -5.54 12.84 13.08
CA GLN A 378 -6.45 11.78 13.52
C GLN A 378 -7.24 11.20 12.34
N ILE A 379 -7.48 9.87 12.39
CA ILE A 379 -8.34 9.16 11.44
C ILE A 379 -9.64 8.80 12.18
N PRO A 380 -10.81 9.31 11.74
CA PRO A 380 -12.07 9.03 12.39
C PRO A 380 -12.63 7.66 12.04
N TYR A 381 -13.24 6.96 13.00
CA TYR A 381 -13.88 5.65 12.80
C TYR A 381 -14.94 5.67 11.69
N ARG A 382 -15.72 6.77 11.62
CA ARG A 382 -16.76 6.95 10.61
C ARG A 382 -16.27 6.91 9.16
N SER A 383 -14.97 7.11 8.90
CA SER A 383 -14.38 6.97 7.57
C SER A 383 -14.21 5.50 7.14
N LEU A 384 -14.39 4.56 8.07
CA LEU A 384 -14.35 3.12 7.80
C LEU A 384 -15.73 2.51 7.60
N LEU A 385 -16.81 3.27 7.83
CA LEU A 385 -18.18 2.80 7.80
C LEU A 385 -18.86 3.19 6.50
N PRO A 386 -19.44 2.23 5.73
CA PRO A 386 -20.31 2.54 4.60
C PRO A 386 -21.55 3.33 5.05
N ALA A 387 -22.00 4.27 4.22
CA ALA A 387 -23.19 5.07 4.53
C ALA A 387 -24.50 4.25 4.41
N LYS A 388 -24.53 3.16 3.64
CA LYS A 388 -25.76 2.45 3.26
C LYS A 388 -25.80 0.97 3.60
N ILE A 389 -24.67 0.39 3.97
CA ILE A 389 -24.57 -1.05 4.27
C ILE A 389 -24.16 -1.22 5.72
N ASP A 390 -24.94 -1.99 6.48
CA ASP A 390 -24.64 -2.33 7.86
C ASP A 390 -23.60 -3.46 7.94
N ASN A 391 -22.95 -3.59 9.11
CA ASN A 391 -22.00 -4.64 9.45
C ASN A 391 -20.88 -4.90 8.42
N LEU A 392 -20.58 -3.93 7.58
CA LEU A 392 -19.39 -3.85 6.75
C LEU A 392 -18.47 -2.75 7.29
N LEU A 393 -17.20 -3.07 7.42
CA LEU A 393 -16.12 -2.11 7.68
C LEU A 393 -15.13 -2.14 6.53
N VAL A 394 -14.35 -1.09 6.40
CA VAL A 394 -13.33 -0.96 5.37
C VAL A 394 -11.99 -0.61 6.01
N GLY A 395 -10.90 -1.22 5.53
CA GLY A 395 -9.54 -0.93 6.00
C GLY A 395 -8.56 -0.76 4.84
N GLY A 396 -7.56 0.11 5.02
CA GLY A 396 -6.51 0.35 4.01
C GLY A 396 -6.91 1.39 2.96
N ARG A 397 -6.43 1.23 1.71
CA ARG A 397 -6.57 2.22 0.63
C ARG A 397 -7.99 2.62 0.27
N CYS A 398 -8.97 1.78 0.54
CA CYS A 398 -10.35 1.97 0.13
C CYS A 398 -11.24 2.66 1.18
N ILE A 399 -10.68 3.18 2.28
CA ILE A 399 -11.44 3.96 3.26
C ILE A 399 -12.01 5.25 2.64
N SER A 400 -12.98 5.86 3.34
CA SER A 400 -13.65 7.07 2.85
C SER A 400 -12.81 8.32 3.06
N VAL A 401 -12.12 8.72 2.01
CA VAL A 401 -11.25 9.91 1.98
C VAL A 401 -11.33 10.60 0.62
N ASP A 402 -10.99 11.89 0.57
CA ASP A 402 -10.76 12.55 -0.71
C ASP A 402 -9.43 12.10 -1.35
N ARG A 403 -9.15 12.55 -2.57
CA ARG A 403 -7.97 12.13 -3.33
C ARG A 403 -6.65 12.54 -2.66
N GLU A 404 -6.61 13.74 -2.12
CA GLU A 404 -5.43 14.28 -1.46
C GLU A 404 -5.18 13.60 -0.11
N ALA A 405 -6.23 13.40 0.70
CA ALA A 405 -6.11 12.66 1.95
C ALA A 405 -5.66 11.21 1.72
N LEU A 406 -6.10 10.57 0.60
CA LEU A 406 -5.59 9.25 0.23
C LEU A 406 -4.06 9.25 0.08
N GLY A 407 -3.47 10.33 -0.38
CA GLY A 407 -2.02 10.46 -0.52
C GLY A 407 -1.23 10.21 0.76
N THR A 408 -1.84 10.33 1.91
CA THR A 408 -1.19 10.14 3.22
C THR A 408 -1.70 8.94 4.01
N VAL A 409 -2.93 8.47 3.79
CA VAL A 409 -3.52 7.38 4.60
C VAL A 409 -3.45 6.00 3.97
N ARG A 410 -3.00 5.92 2.70
CA ARG A 410 -2.87 4.65 1.96
C ARG A 410 -1.72 3.77 2.42
#